data_e6a6245e3914f14d60ff9a4d09c64e67
#
_entry.id   e6a6245e3914f14d60ff9a4d09c64e67
#
_cell.length_a   1.000
_cell.length_b   1.000
_cell.length_c   1.000
_cell.angle_alpha   90.00
_cell.angle_beta   90.00
_cell.angle_gamma   90.00
#
_symmetry.space_group_name_H-M   'P 1'
#
loop_
_entity.id
_entity.type
_entity.pdbx_description
1 polymer ?
#
loop_
_entity_poly.entity_id
_entity_poly.type
_entity_poly.pdbx_seq_one_letter_code
_entity_poly.pdbx_strand_id
1 'polypeptide(L)'
;MKKISMALVAFLVLCACSSEQKELKYRGLSMALPFQTFIDSMQTRGFAVDSAKTDSAFTRVVMANPAEKFRLMLAQKDGKLIALQENYKISTNDSTRQLWQEMRDQFEKDFGAWPNMPKHGDDHKVAKFETDGGFITLTLENTYTPTLQVLYEVKK
;
A
#
# COMPACT_ATOMS: atom_id res chain seq x y z
N MET A 1 -14.14 63.29 29.54
CA MET A 1 -13.05 62.26 29.50
C MET A 1 -13.67 60.89 29.51
N LYS A 2 -13.79 60.24 28.33
CA LYS A 2 -14.34 58.89 28.18
C LYS A 2 -13.21 57.86 28.27
N LYS A 3 -13.27 56.99 29.29
CA LYS A 3 -12.33 55.88 29.44
C LYS A 3 -12.77 54.73 28.51
N ILE A 4 -11.95 54.43 27.51
CA ILE A 4 -12.15 53.31 26.62
C ILE A 4 -11.51 52.09 27.32
N SER A 5 -12.39 51.18 27.76
CA SER A 5 -11.96 49.85 28.30
C SER A 5 -11.63 48.96 27.14
N MET A 6 -10.35 48.64 26.99
CA MET A 6 -9.83 47.72 25.97
C MET A 6 -9.96 46.28 26.49
N ALA A 7 -11.00 45.59 26.04
CA ALA A 7 -11.18 44.17 26.35
C ALA A 7 -10.24 43.36 25.49
N LEU A 8 -9.20 42.79 26.14
CA LEU A 8 -8.25 41.86 25.54
C LEU A 8 -8.93 40.50 25.37
N VAL A 9 -9.40 40.22 24.16
CA VAL A 9 -9.91 38.91 23.80
C VAL A 9 -8.69 38.02 23.56
N ALA A 10 -8.34 37.19 24.54
CA ALA A 10 -7.36 36.15 24.39
C ALA A 10 -7.94 35.02 23.51
N PHE A 11 -7.55 34.98 22.25
CA PHE A 11 -7.85 33.90 21.33
C PHE A 11 -6.94 32.71 21.72
N LEU A 12 -7.48 31.80 22.52
CA LEU A 12 -6.87 30.50 22.77
C LEU A 12 -6.95 29.68 21.47
N VAL A 13 -5.89 29.76 20.67
CA VAL A 13 -5.65 28.80 19.58
C VAL A 13 -5.30 27.49 20.24
N LEU A 14 -6.32 26.65 20.42
CA LEU A 14 -6.12 25.23 20.70
C LEU A 14 -5.48 24.63 19.44
N CYS A 15 -4.15 24.58 19.40
CA CYS A 15 -3.42 23.68 18.53
C CYS A 15 -3.82 22.25 18.99
N ALA A 16 -4.88 21.72 18.41
CA ALA A 16 -5.13 20.31 18.39
C ALA A 16 -3.98 19.70 17.55
N CYS A 17 -2.87 19.33 18.20
CA CYS A 17 -1.97 18.33 17.66
C CYS A 17 -2.77 17.03 17.58
N SER A 18 -3.55 16.88 16.49
CA SER A 18 -3.94 15.56 16.04
C SER A 18 -2.61 14.89 15.67
N SER A 19 -2.18 13.91 16.44
CA SER A 19 -1.19 12.97 15.99
C SER A 19 -1.74 12.38 14.70
N GLU A 20 -1.27 12.85 13.55
CA GLU A 20 -1.55 12.21 12.27
C GLU A 20 -1.11 10.76 12.44
N GLN A 21 -2.08 9.86 12.64
CA GLN A 21 -1.82 8.45 12.47
C GLN A 21 -1.27 8.32 11.07
N LYS A 22 0.01 8.02 10.95
CA LYS A 22 0.65 7.84 9.65
C LYS A 22 0.02 6.61 9.00
N GLU A 23 -0.93 6.85 8.12
CA GLU A 23 -1.67 5.82 7.42
C GLU A 23 -0.80 5.15 6.38
N LEU A 24 -0.99 3.85 6.18
CA LEU A 24 -0.43 3.16 5.05
C LEU A 24 -1.08 3.70 3.76
N LYS A 25 -0.26 4.14 2.82
CA LYS A 25 -0.71 4.66 1.53
C LYS A 25 -0.25 3.77 0.40
N TYR A 26 -1.13 3.53 -0.55
CA TYR A 26 -0.83 2.88 -1.81
C TYR A 26 -0.89 3.92 -2.95
N ARG A 27 0.26 4.20 -3.58
CA ARG A 27 0.39 5.23 -4.64
C ARG A 27 -0.26 6.58 -4.25
N GLY A 28 -0.06 7.01 -3.00
CA GLY A 28 -0.62 8.24 -2.45
C GLY A 28 -2.08 8.18 -2.01
N LEU A 29 -2.77 7.06 -2.20
CA LEU A 29 -4.14 6.83 -1.74
C LEU A 29 -4.12 6.13 -0.37
N SER A 30 -4.82 6.67 0.62
CA SER A 30 -4.92 6.08 1.94
C SER A 30 -5.61 4.70 1.89
N MET A 31 -5.00 3.70 2.52
CA MET A 31 -5.62 2.38 2.67
C MET A 31 -6.67 2.34 3.79
N ALA A 32 -6.83 3.43 4.55
CA ALA A 32 -7.90 3.58 5.55
C ALA A 32 -9.24 4.02 4.96
N LEU A 33 -9.31 4.37 3.67
CA LEU A 33 -10.55 4.71 2.99
C LEU A 33 -11.56 3.55 3.05
N PRO A 34 -12.88 3.85 3.04
CA PRO A 34 -13.90 2.83 2.83
C PRO A 34 -13.59 2.02 1.56
N PHE A 35 -13.79 0.70 1.62
CA PHE A 35 -13.35 -0.21 0.56
C PHE A 35 -13.89 0.17 -0.83
N GLN A 36 -15.18 0.54 -0.92
CA GLN A 36 -15.76 0.97 -2.19
C GLN A 36 -15.12 2.25 -2.71
N THR A 37 -14.90 3.24 -1.84
CA THR A 37 -14.22 4.50 -2.21
C THR A 37 -12.80 4.26 -2.73
N PHE A 38 -12.09 3.26 -2.15
CA PHE A 38 -10.78 2.87 -2.63
C PHE A 38 -10.86 2.26 -4.05
N ILE A 39 -11.83 1.36 -4.29
CA ILE A 39 -12.07 0.77 -5.64
C ILE A 39 -12.37 1.86 -6.65
N ASP A 40 -13.31 2.77 -6.35
CA ASP A 40 -13.71 3.86 -7.24
C ASP A 40 -12.51 4.75 -7.59
N SER A 41 -11.66 5.05 -6.60
CA SER A 41 -10.42 5.82 -6.79
C SER A 41 -9.41 5.06 -7.67
N MET A 42 -9.33 3.75 -7.58
CA MET A 42 -8.47 2.94 -8.45
C MET A 42 -9.04 2.88 -9.87
N GLN A 43 -10.35 2.86 -10.03
CA GLN A 43 -10.99 2.91 -11.36
C GLN A 43 -10.70 4.24 -12.07
N THR A 44 -10.70 5.37 -11.39
CA THR A 44 -10.31 6.66 -11.98
C THR A 44 -8.85 6.70 -12.44
N ARG A 45 -8.01 5.77 -11.94
CA ARG A 45 -6.60 5.58 -12.34
C ARG A 45 -6.41 4.51 -13.43
N GLY A 46 -7.49 4.08 -14.05
CA GLY A 46 -7.47 3.13 -15.18
C GLY A 46 -7.48 1.65 -14.79
N PHE A 47 -7.68 1.31 -13.52
CA PHE A 47 -7.89 -0.07 -13.11
C PHE A 47 -9.36 -0.45 -13.31
N ALA A 48 -9.60 -1.65 -13.83
CA ALA A 48 -10.93 -2.23 -13.96
C ALA A 48 -11.05 -3.49 -13.11
N VAL A 49 -12.23 -3.70 -12.51
CA VAL A 49 -12.51 -4.93 -11.78
C VAL A 49 -12.58 -6.11 -12.74
N ASP A 50 -11.79 -7.14 -12.47
CA ASP A 50 -11.84 -8.43 -13.17
C ASP A 50 -12.89 -9.32 -12.48
N SER A 51 -14.13 -9.24 -12.94
CA SER A 51 -15.26 -9.96 -12.34
C SER A 51 -15.11 -11.48 -12.37
N ALA A 52 -14.37 -12.01 -13.36
CA ALA A 52 -14.11 -13.45 -13.45
C ALA A 52 -13.18 -13.98 -12.35
N LYS A 53 -12.41 -13.08 -11.72
CA LYS A 53 -11.45 -13.41 -10.64
C LYS A 53 -11.81 -12.84 -9.29
N THR A 54 -12.81 -11.97 -9.25
CA THR A 54 -13.37 -11.41 -8.02
C THR A 54 -14.35 -12.42 -7.42
N ASP A 55 -14.30 -12.64 -6.10
CA ASP A 55 -15.25 -13.52 -5.45
C ASP A 55 -16.67 -12.91 -5.38
N SER A 56 -17.68 -13.76 -5.33
CA SER A 56 -19.09 -13.33 -5.34
C SER A 56 -19.50 -12.51 -4.10
N ALA A 57 -18.78 -12.68 -3.00
CA ALA A 57 -19.02 -11.94 -1.75
C ALA A 57 -18.25 -10.61 -1.69
N PHE A 58 -17.47 -10.29 -2.71
CA PHE A 58 -16.60 -9.11 -2.75
C PHE A 58 -15.65 -8.99 -1.53
N THR A 59 -15.29 -10.10 -0.90
CA THR A 59 -14.28 -10.13 0.17
C THR A 59 -12.88 -10.03 -0.41
N ARG A 60 -12.72 -10.49 -1.66
CA ARG A 60 -11.51 -10.35 -2.47
C ARG A 60 -11.86 -9.84 -3.87
N VAL A 61 -11.33 -8.68 -4.21
CA VAL A 61 -11.53 -8.03 -5.52
C VAL A 61 -10.22 -8.05 -6.30
N VAL A 62 -10.27 -8.48 -7.56
CA VAL A 62 -9.14 -8.43 -8.48
C VAL A 62 -9.35 -7.28 -9.44
N MET A 63 -8.33 -6.44 -9.61
CA MET A 63 -8.33 -5.33 -10.55
C MET A 63 -7.14 -5.42 -11.49
N ALA A 64 -7.31 -4.97 -12.72
CA ALA A 64 -6.25 -4.90 -13.72
C ALA A 64 -6.29 -3.56 -14.46
N ASN A 65 -5.10 -3.06 -14.80
CA ASN A 65 -4.92 -1.94 -15.72
C ASN A 65 -4.03 -2.43 -16.87
N PRO A 66 -4.45 -2.32 -18.14
CA PRO A 66 -3.66 -2.77 -19.29
C PRO A 66 -2.30 -2.07 -19.42
N ALA A 67 -2.17 -0.84 -18.89
CA ALA A 67 -0.92 -0.09 -18.91
C ALA A 67 0.09 -0.58 -17.83
N GLU A 68 -0.36 -1.39 -16.86
CA GLU A 68 0.47 -1.87 -15.76
C GLU A 68 0.93 -3.32 -15.99
N LYS A 69 2.13 -3.64 -15.48
CA LYS A 69 2.70 -5.00 -15.58
C LYS A 69 2.26 -5.93 -14.46
N PHE A 70 1.27 -5.54 -13.67
CA PHE A 70 0.75 -6.32 -12.55
C PHE A 70 -0.77 -6.29 -12.48
N ARG A 71 -1.32 -7.20 -11.66
CA ARG A 71 -2.71 -7.16 -11.22
C ARG A 71 -2.76 -6.85 -9.74
N LEU A 72 -3.78 -6.14 -9.33
CA LEU A 72 -4.10 -5.89 -7.93
C LEU A 72 -5.04 -6.97 -7.41
N MET A 73 -4.80 -7.43 -6.20
CA MET A 73 -5.74 -8.22 -5.42
C MET A 73 -5.98 -7.47 -4.11
N LEU A 74 -7.22 -7.07 -3.89
CA LEU A 74 -7.67 -6.32 -2.73
C LEU A 74 -8.42 -7.28 -1.81
N ALA A 75 -8.12 -7.26 -0.52
CA ALA A 75 -8.86 -7.99 0.50
C ALA A 75 -9.52 -7.01 1.46
N GLN A 76 -10.80 -7.24 1.78
CA GLN A 76 -11.54 -6.42 2.71
C GLN A 76 -12.14 -7.24 3.85
N LYS A 77 -12.40 -6.57 4.97
CA LYS A 77 -13.20 -7.06 6.08
C LYS A 77 -14.05 -5.90 6.61
N ASP A 78 -15.34 -6.15 6.77
CA ASP A 78 -16.31 -5.18 7.32
C ASP A 78 -16.28 -3.81 6.59
N GLY A 79 -16.18 -3.85 5.25
CA GLY A 79 -16.14 -2.65 4.41
C GLY A 79 -14.82 -1.86 4.46
N LYS A 80 -13.78 -2.41 5.07
CA LYS A 80 -12.44 -1.81 5.18
C LYS A 80 -11.41 -2.62 4.41
N LEU A 81 -10.53 -1.95 3.69
CA LEU A 81 -9.38 -2.59 3.06
C LEU A 81 -8.42 -3.07 4.16
N ILE A 82 -8.09 -4.35 4.16
CA ILE A 82 -7.14 -4.95 5.11
C ILE A 82 -5.80 -5.31 4.47
N ALA A 83 -5.81 -5.61 3.18
CA ALA A 83 -4.61 -5.91 2.42
C ALA A 83 -4.79 -5.58 0.93
N LEU A 84 -3.68 -5.24 0.28
CA LEU A 84 -3.57 -5.06 -1.16
C LEU A 84 -2.31 -5.78 -1.64
N GLN A 85 -2.42 -6.56 -2.70
CA GLN A 85 -1.29 -7.28 -3.29
C GLN A 85 -1.15 -6.94 -4.77
N GLU A 86 0.05 -6.54 -5.18
CA GLU A 86 0.46 -6.50 -6.59
C GLU A 86 1.03 -7.84 -7.00
N ASN A 87 0.53 -8.41 -8.09
CA ASN A 87 1.05 -9.64 -8.68
C ASN A 87 1.60 -9.32 -10.05
N TYR A 88 2.91 -9.29 -10.18
CA TYR A 88 3.63 -8.90 -11.40
C TYR A 88 3.61 -10.02 -12.43
N LYS A 89 3.44 -9.64 -13.69
CA LYS A 89 3.59 -10.51 -14.85
C LYS A 89 5.00 -10.36 -15.37
N ILE A 90 5.84 -11.33 -15.12
CA ILE A 90 7.26 -11.33 -15.51
C ILE A 90 7.54 -12.58 -16.32
N SER A 91 8.37 -12.44 -17.35
CA SER A 91 8.65 -13.52 -18.31
C SER A 91 9.90 -14.33 -18.00
N THR A 92 10.85 -13.77 -17.22
CA THR A 92 12.12 -14.41 -16.95
C THR A 92 12.56 -14.22 -15.50
N ASN A 93 13.35 -15.17 -15.00
CA ASN A 93 13.92 -15.10 -13.65
C ASN A 93 14.86 -13.89 -13.49
N ASP A 94 15.62 -13.53 -14.52
CA ASP A 94 16.53 -12.38 -14.45
C ASP A 94 15.76 -11.06 -14.33
N SER A 95 14.70 -10.89 -15.11
CA SER A 95 13.84 -9.70 -15.00
C SER A 95 13.16 -9.62 -13.61
N THR A 96 12.79 -10.77 -13.03
CA THR A 96 12.24 -10.83 -11.68
C THR A 96 13.25 -10.40 -10.62
N ARG A 97 14.49 -10.90 -10.72
CA ARG A 97 15.58 -10.54 -9.80
C ARG A 97 15.92 -9.05 -9.90
N GLN A 98 16.03 -8.53 -11.12
CA GLN A 98 16.31 -7.11 -11.33
C GLN A 98 15.20 -6.22 -10.74
N LEU A 99 13.93 -6.50 -11.07
CA LEU A 99 12.82 -5.72 -10.58
C LEU A 99 12.69 -5.80 -9.04
N TRP A 100 12.93 -7.00 -8.47
CA TRP A 100 12.94 -7.17 -7.01
C TRP A 100 14.01 -6.27 -6.36
N GLN A 101 15.21 -6.22 -6.94
CA GLN A 101 16.31 -5.40 -6.44
C GLN A 101 15.96 -3.91 -6.49
N GLU A 102 15.45 -3.44 -7.63
CA GLU A 102 15.02 -2.04 -7.82
C GLU A 102 13.94 -1.64 -6.81
N MET A 103 12.93 -2.48 -6.61
CA MET A 103 11.85 -2.22 -5.67
C MET A 103 12.33 -2.25 -4.21
N ARG A 104 13.20 -3.19 -3.87
CA ARG A 104 13.80 -3.26 -2.52
C ARG A 104 14.58 -1.98 -2.21
N ASP A 105 15.43 -1.53 -3.13
CA ASP A 105 16.25 -0.34 -2.96
C ASP A 105 15.37 0.93 -2.84
N GLN A 106 14.27 0.98 -3.59
CA GLN A 106 13.31 2.06 -3.48
C GLN A 106 12.58 2.06 -2.12
N PHE A 107 12.09 0.90 -1.67
CA PHE A 107 11.43 0.79 -0.37
C PHE A 107 12.38 1.07 0.80
N GLU A 108 13.64 0.65 0.72
CA GLU A 108 14.65 0.98 1.71
C GLU A 108 14.88 2.50 1.80
N LYS A 109 14.93 3.17 0.66
CA LYS A 109 15.05 4.63 0.61
C LYS A 109 13.84 5.35 1.18
N ASP A 110 12.63 4.83 0.91
CA ASP A 110 11.37 5.47 1.31
C ASP A 110 11.03 5.22 2.78
N PHE A 111 11.36 4.04 3.31
CA PHE A 111 10.97 3.61 4.67
C PHE A 111 12.15 3.49 5.63
N GLY A 112 13.37 3.61 5.17
CA GLY A 112 14.58 3.67 6.01
C GLY A 112 14.90 2.41 6.80
N ALA A 113 14.11 1.35 6.65
CA ALA A 113 14.27 0.11 7.38
C ALA A 113 15.01 -0.92 6.52
N TRP A 114 16.17 -1.35 6.99
CA TRP A 114 16.83 -2.51 6.41
C TRP A 114 16.02 -3.77 6.72
N PRO A 115 15.47 -4.45 5.71
CA PRO A 115 14.65 -5.62 5.97
C PRO A 115 15.51 -6.77 6.49
N ASN A 116 15.05 -7.41 7.56
CA ASN A 116 15.59 -8.68 7.98
C ASN A 116 15.22 -9.73 6.92
N MET A 117 16.15 -10.03 6.01
CA MET A 117 15.91 -10.99 4.93
C MET A 117 16.34 -12.37 5.37
N PRO A 118 15.42 -13.33 5.51
CA PRO A 118 15.83 -14.71 5.48
C PRO A 118 16.39 -15.01 4.07
N LYS A 119 17.68 -15.27 3.98
CA LYS A 119 18.31 -15.68 2.72
C LYS A 119 17.92 -17.12 2.41
N HIS A 120 17.01 -17.31 1.48
CA HIS A 120 16.63 -18.63 0.96
C HIS A 120 17.27 -18.93 -0.41
N GLY A 121 18.25 -18.14 -0.84
CA GLY A 121 18.91 -18.27 -2.14
C GLY A 121 18.51 -17.14 -3.12
N ASP A 122 19.06 -17.20 -4.34
CA ASP A 122 18.86 -16.12 -5.32
C ASP A 122 17.45 -16.12 -5.94
N ASP A 123 16.78 -17.25 -5.92
CA ASP A 123 15.47 -17.46 -6.52
C ASP A 123 14.30 -17.46 -5.52
N HIS A 124 14.58 -17.28 -4.23
CA HIS A 124 13.57 -17.08 -3.20
C HIS A 124 14.04 -16.01 -2.22
N LYS A 125 13.38 -14.85 -2.22
CA LYS A 125 13.76 -13.71 -1.40
C LYS A 125 12.49 -13.04 -0.84
N VAL A 126 12.56 -12.67 0.42
CA VAL A 126 11.48 -11.90 1.07
C VAL A 126 12.10 -10.71 1.78
N ALA A 127 11.57 -9.51 1.53
CA ALA A 127 11.91 -8.29 2.25
C ALA A 127 10.64 -7.73 2.89
N LYS A 128 10.66 -7.46 4.20
CA LYS A 128 9.53 -6.90 4.93
C LYS A 128 9.91 -5.56 5.53
N PHE A 129 9.14 -4.53 5.16
CA PHE A 129 9.27 -3.17 5.67
C PHE A 129 8.12 -2.89 6.64
N GLU A 130 8.45 -2.35 7.80
CA GLU A 130 7.47 -1.88 8.76
C GLU A 130 7.26 -0.38 8.59
N THR A 131 5.99 0.03 8.53
CA THR A 131 5.57 1.43 8.51
C THR A 131 4.67 1.71 9.71
N ASP A 132 4.42 2.99 10.00
CA ASP A 132 3.53 3.35 11.10
C ASP A 132 2.09 2.84 10.87
N GLY A 133 1.65 2.76 9.60
CA GLY A 133 0.29 2.34 9.24
C GLY A 133 0.16 0.85 8.88
N GLY A 134 1.27 0.10 8.75
CA GLY A 134 1.20 -1.29 8.31
C GLY A 134 2.53 -1.90 7.92
N PHE A 135 2.46 -2.91 7.07
CA PHE A 135 3.62 -3.63 6.57
C PHE A 135 3.60 -3.68 5.04
N ILE A 136 4.80 -3.67 4.45
CA ILE A 136 4.98 -3.92 3.02
C ILE A 136 5.92 -5.12 2.90
N THR A 137 5.46 -6.18 2.25
CA THR A 137 6.25 -7.39 2.03
C THR A 137 6.51 -7.56 0.54
N LEU A 138 7.78 -7.58 0.16
CA LEU A 138 8.24 -7.83 -1.21
C LEU A 138 8.75 -9.27 -1.30
N THR A 139 8.12 -10.09 -2.16
CA THR A 139 8.45 -11.50 -2.33
C THR A 139 8.86 -11.77 -3.77
N LEU A 140 10.02 -12.44 -3.94
CA LEU A 140 10.46 -13.04 -5.17
C LEU A 140 10.44 -14.57 -5.02
N GLU A 141 9.83 -15.26 -5.98
CA GLU A 141 9.81 -16.71 -6.06
C GLU A 141 9.98 -17.14 -7.52
N ASN A 142 11.06 -17.81 -7.82
CA ASN A 142 11.45 -18.23 -9.17
C ASN A 142 11.60 -19.75 -9.32
N THR A 143 11.21 -20.53 -8.31
CA THR A 143 11.45 -21.98 -8.30
C THR A 143 10.77 -22.69 -9.48
N TYR A 144 9.55 -22.30 -9.84
CA TYR A 144 8.80 -22.92 -10.93
C TYR A 144 8.45 -21.92 -12.03
N THR A 145 7.94 -20.76 -11.64
CA THR A 145 7.60 -19.67 -12.57
C THR A 145 8.08 -18.36 -11.97
N PRO A 146 8.61 -17.43 -12.80
CA PRO A 146 9.02 -16.12 -12.32
C PRO A 146 7.85 -15.41 -11.65
N THR A 147 7.95 -15.16 -10.34
CA THR A 147 6.90 -14.54 -9.55
C THR A 147 7.47 -13.42 -8.69
N LEU A 148 6.86 -12.24 -8.79
CA LEU A 148 7.12 -11.11 -7.93
C LEU A 148 5.81 -10.57 -7.38
N GLN A 149 5.78 -10.36 -6.08
CA GLN A 149 4.61 -9.87 -5.36
C GLN A 149 5.00 -8.77 -4.39
N VAL A 150 4.13 -7.76 -4.26
CA VAL A 150 4.22 -6.75 -3.21
C VAL A 150 2.91 -6.76 -2.44
N LEU A 151 2.98 -7.10 -1.17
CA LEU A 151 1.84 -7.16 -0.27
C LEU A 151 1.90 -5.97 0.69
N TYR A 152 0.83 -5.20 0.74
CA TYR A 152 0.58 -4.12 1.68
C TYR A 152 -0.47 -4.59 2.68
N GLU A 153 -0.17 -4.56 3.97
CA GLU A 153 -1.06 -5.00 5.05
C GLU A 153 -1.27 -3.87 6.05
N VAL A 154 -2.51 -3.51 6.31
CA VAL A 154 -2.87 -2.48 7.29
C VAL A 154 -2.68 -3.04 8.71
N LYS A 155 -2.04 -2.29 9.61
CA LYS A 155 -2.00 -2.64 11.05
C LYS A 155 -3.41 -2.68 11.61
N LYS A 156 -3.68 -3.68 12.42
CA LYS A 156 -4.94 -3.83 13.15
C LYS A 156 -4.94 -2.96 14.39
#